data_65394ef57259e0fd1c50ea26f3f246f3
#
_entry.id   65394ef57259e0fd1c50ea26f3f246f3
#
_cell.length_a   1.000
_cell.length_b   1.000
_cell.length_c   1.000
_cell.angle_alpha   90.00
_cell.angle_beta   90.00
_cell.angle_gamma   90.00
#
_symmetry.space_group_name_H-M   'P 1'
#
loop_
_entity.id
_entity.type
_entity.pdbx_description
1 polymer ?
#
loop_
_entity_poly.entity_id
_entity_poly.type
_entity_poly.pdbx_seq_one_letter_code
_entity_poly.pdbx_strand_id
1 'polypeptide(L)'
;LFGECMSYNTKQADVWPQLIECSKNLIKILNQNLTEYSEPGMDRFNKDGWTNRTWRSNVIRRAHLDIVDARETKGLWMLHLCAFPNLSNPGPIYGFDIIAGKKKVTGAFHDFSPLLLKDNPLTNWFIENTKWFEPTKRRELPDWALKIFSKGMVAAGNVQDEEELNDICKMAETNLWEYISQIGDQHNTANENDVKKAQNHYCENQQKNPHTPRTMQSLGLPEEDIRLFCSDNLFPII
;
A
#
# COMPACT_ATOMS: atom_id res chain seq x y z
N LEU A 1 16.97 -13.98 -24.92
CA LEU A 1 17.73 -12.88 -24.31
C LEU A 1 17.51 -13.01 -22.81
N PHE A 2 18.50 -13.52 -22.10
CA PHE A 2 18.49 -13.59 -20.64
C PHE A 2 18.57 -12.16 -20.12
N GLY A 3 17.56 -11.73 -19.35
CA GLY A 3 17.61 -10.45 -18.66
C GLY A 3 18.81 -10.45 -17.71
N GLU A 4 19.69 -9.49 -17.89
CA GLU A 4 20.76 -9.23 -16.93
C GLU A 4 20.10 -8.91 -15.58
N CYS A 5 20.49 -9.67 -14.56
CA CYS A 5 20.10 -9.38 -13.18
C CYS A 5 20.69 -8.02 -12.84
N MET A 6 19.85 -6.99 -12.69
CA MET A 6 20.31 -5.65 -12.33
C MET A 6 20.95 -5.72 -10.94
N SER A 7 22.21 -5.34 -10.84
CA SER A 7 22.92 -5.24 -9.56
C SER A 7 22.85 -3.80 -9.08
N TYR A 8 22.13 -3.55 -7.99
CA TYR A 8 22.03 -2.25 -7.35
C TYR A 8 23.29 -1.98 -6.50
N ASN A 9 24.04 -0.94 -6.82
CA ASN A 9 25.30 -0.62 -6.16
C ASN A 9 25.45 0.84 -5.70
N THR A 10 24.48 1.73 -6.02
CA THR A 10 24.56 3.16 -5.72
C THR A 10 23.88 3.49 -4.40
N LYS A 11 24.62 3.47 -3.30
CA LYS A 11 24.11 3.84 -1.98
C LYS A 11 23.86 5.33 -1.87
N GLN A 12 22.66 5.72 -1.49
CA GLN A 12 22.31 7.12 -1.23
C GLN A 12 22.49 7.50 0.25
N ALA A 13 22.76 8.79 0.47
CA ALA A 13 22.94 9.35 1.80
C ALA A 13 21.60 9.64 2.49
N ASP A 14 20.54 9.90 1.72
CA ASP A 14 19.22 10.28 2.18
C ASP A 14 18.15 9.78 1.21
N VAL A 15 17.25 8.90 1.69
CA VAL A 15 16.16 8.33 0.88
C VAL A 15 14.90 9.18 0.90
N TRP A 16 14.78 10.13 1.83
CA TRP A 16 13.53 10.87 2.04
C TRP A 16 13.10 11.76 0.88
N PRO A 17 14.01 12.49 0.17
CA PRO A 17 13.58 13.30 -0.97
C PRO A 17 12.85 12.50 -2.03
N GLN A 18 13.33 11.29 -2.34
CA GLN A 18 12.73 10.39 -3.34
C GLN A 18 11.37 9.86 -2.87
N LEU A 19 11.23 9.51 -1.58
CA LEU A 19 9.97 9.07 -0.98
C LEU A 19 8.92 10.18 -0.95
N ILE A 20 9.33 11.40 -0.64
CA ILE A 20 8.43 12.56 -0.66
C ILE A 20 7.93 12.83 -2.09
N GLU A 21 8.79 12.70 -3.09
CA GLU A 21 8.39 12.87 -4.47
C GLU A 21 7.42 11.76 -4.91
N CYS A 22 7.70 10.50 -4.57
CA CYS A 22 6.79 9.38 -4.79
C CYS A 22 5.41 9.65 -4.17
N SER A 23 5.37 10.11 -2.92
CA SER A 23 4.10 10.42 -2.26
C SER A 23 3.30 11.50 -2.98
N LYS A 24 3.95 12.56 -3.49
CA LYS A 24 3.31 13.61 -4.28
C LYS A 24 2.74 13.07 -5.59
N ASN A 25 3.49 12.19 -6.26
CA ASN A 25 3.06 11.57 -7.52
C ASN A 25 1.85 10.66 -7.30
N LEU A 26 1.85 9.83 -6.25
CA LEU A 26 0.70 9.00 -5.89
C LEU A 26 -0.54 9.85 -5.60
N ILE A 27 -0.40 10.92 -4.80
CA ILE A 27 -1.49 11.87 -4.51
C ILE A 27 -2.00 12.54 -5.80
N LYS A 28 -1.09 12.93 -6.70
CA LYS A 28 -1.47 13.51 -7.99
C LYS A 28 -2.29 12.55 -8.83
N ILE A 29 -1.89 11.28 -8.92
CA ILE A 29 -2.64 10.24 -9.64
C ILE A 29 -4.04 10.07 -9.04
N LEU A 30 -4.14 9.99 -7.70
CA LEU A 30 -5.43 9.89 -7.01
C LEU A 30 -6.33 11.10 -7.30
N ASN A 31 -5.81 12.33 -7.15
CA ASN A 31 -6.57 13.56 -7.40
C ASN A 31 -7.05 13.72 -8.85
N GLN A 32 -6.30 13.20 -9.81
CA GLN A 32 -6.66 13.30 -11.23
C GLN A 32 -7.75 12.32 -11.65
N ASN A 33 -7.90 11.21 -10.92
CA ASN A 33 -8.75 10.09 -11.34
C ASN A 33 -9.90 9.78 -10.39
N LEU A 34 -9.81 10.22 -9.13
CA LEU A 34 -10.79 9.94 -8.09
C LEU A 34 -11.27 11.23 -7.43
N THR A 35 -12.41 11.14 -6.75
CA THR A 35 -12.97 12.26 -5.97
C THR A 35 -12.52 12.13 -4.51
N GLU A 36 -11.79 13.12 -4.02
CA GLU A 36 -11.44 13.21 -2.60
C GLU A 36 -12.68 13.49 -1.75
N TYR A 37 -12.75 12.87 -0.58
CA TYR A 37 -13.81 13.11 0.39
C TYR A 37 -13.28 13.00 1.83
N SER A 38 -13.98 13.64 2.75
CA SER A 38 -13.68 13.54 4.18
C SER A 38 -14.41 12.34 4.79
N GLU A 39 -13.67 11.47 5.47
CA GLU A 39 -14.23 10.30 6.15
C GLU A 39 -14.44 10.64 7.64
N PRO A 40 -15.65 10.39 8.20
CA PRO A 40 -15.90 10.69 9.62
C PRO A 40 -14.90 9.99 10.53
N GLY A 41 -14.39 10.73 11.53
CA GLY A 41 -13.41 10.21 12.49
C GLY A 41 -11.95 10.26 12.03
N MET A 42 -11.69 10.53 10.73
CA MET A 42 -10.32 10.64 10.20
C MET A 42 -9.59 11.89 10.71
N ASP A 43 -10.32 12.99 10.94
CA ASP A 43 -9.74 14.26 11.42
C ASP A 43 -8.98 14.12 12.74
N ARG A 44 -9.36 13.16 13.57
CA ARG A 44 -8.67 12.80 14.81
C ARG A 44 -7.21 12.41 14.58
N PHE A 45 -6.91 11.83 13.42
CA PHE A 45 -5.59 11.34 13.02
C PHE A 45 -4.86 12.29 12.08
N ASN A 46 -5.50 13.37 11.62
CA ASN A 46 -4.86 14.45 10.90
C ASN A 46 -4.27 15.46 11.87
N LYS A 47 -2.97 15.44 12.06
CA LYS A 47 -2.23 16.32 12.95
C LYS A 47 -0.80 16.52 12.45
N ASP A 48 -0.02 17.35 13.11
CA ASP A 48 1.36 17.63 12.72
C ASP A 48 2.16 16.35 12.48
N GLY A 49 2.68 16.22 11.27
CA GLY A 49 3.44 15.06 10.84
C GLY A 49 2.61 13.82 10.52
N TRP A 50 1.28 13.89 10.55
CA TRP A 50 0.44 12.77 10.14
C TRP A 50 -0.73 13.21 9.27
N THR A 51 -0.73 12.78 8.02
CA THR A 51 -1.73 13.13 7.01
C THR A 51 -2.52 11.88 6.61
N ASN A 52 -3.84 11.96 6.69
CA ASN A 52 -4.77 10.94 6.19
C ASN A 52 -5.66 11.56 5.12
N ARG A 53 -5.78 10.90 3.98
CA ARG A 53 -6.62 11.35 2.87
C ARG A 53 -7.37 10.18 2.27
N THR A 54 -8.60 10.43 1.84
CA THR A 54 -9.47 9.41 1.25
C THR A 54 -10.07 9.86 -0.07
N TRP A 55 -10.17 8.91 -1.02
CA TRP A 55 -10.78 9.10 -2.33
C TRP A 55 -11.74 7.97 -2.65
N ARG A 56 -12.66 8.24 -3.57
CA ARG A 56 -13.62 7.26 -4.11
C ARG A 56 -13.97 7.56 -5.56
N SER A 57 -14.57 6.57 -6.23
CA SER A 57 -15.21 6.70 -7.54
C SER A 57 -16.42 5.75 -7.64
N ASN A 58 -16.99 5.65 -8.84
CA ASN A 58 -18.04 4.66 -9.12
C ASN A 58 -17.55 3.20 -9.10
N VAL A 59 -16.24 2.95 -9.15
CA VAL A 59 -15.63 1.59 -9.17
C VAL A 59 -14.72 1.31 -7.98
N ILE A 60 -14.24 2.34 -7.28
CA ILE A 60 -13.44 2.25 -6.06
C ILE A 60 -14.25 2.85 -4.91
N ARG A 61 -14.64 2.02 -3.94
CA ARG A 61 -15.41 2.51 -2.78
C ARG A 61 -14.57 3.36 -1.83
N ARG A 62 -13.28 3.05 -1.73
CA ARG A 62 -12.36 3.72 -0.80
C ARG A 62 -10.92 3.54 -1.24
N ALA A 63 -10.20 4.61 -1.45
CA ALA A 63 -8.75 4.64 -1.45
C ALA A 63 -8.30 5.49 -0.26
N HIS A 64 -7.48 4.94 0.62
CA HIS A 64 -6.94 5.62 1.79
C HIS A 64 -5.43 5.69 1.70
N LEU A 65 -4.90 6.90 1.81
CA LEU A 65 -3.48 7.16 1.91
C LEU A 65 -3.20 7.82 3.26
N ASP A 66 -2.26 7.27 4.02
CA ASP A 66 -1.70 7.94 5.18
C ASP A 66 -0.19 8.13 5.06
N ILE A 67 0.29 9.27 5.54
CA ILE A 67 1.72 9.61 5.61
C ILE A 67 2.03 10.01 7.04
N VAL A 68 3.01 9.33 7.63
CA VAL A 68 3.61 9.72 8.91
C VAL A 68 4.98 10.34 8.62
N ASP A 69 5.08 11.64 8.84
CA ASP A 69 6.33 12.40 8.75
C ASP A 69 6.85 12.72 10.15
N ALA A 70 7.57 11.78 10.72
CA ALA A 70 8.27 11.92 12.01
C ALA A 70 9.79 12.03 11.83
N ARG A 71 10.25 12.59 10.67
CA ARG A 71 11.67 12.71 10.34
C ARG A 71 12.44 13.49 11.37
N GLU A 72 11.89 14.64 11.82
CA GLU A 72 12.54 15.52 12.79
C GLU A 72 12.56 14.94 14.22
N THR A 73 11.52 14.21 14.60
CA THR A 73 11.34 13.74 15.99
C THR A 73 11.83 12.32 16.22
N LYS A 74 11.70 11.44 15.22
CA LYS A 74 11.99 10.01 15.34
C LYS A 74 12.91 9.47 14.23
N GLY A 75 13.29 10.31 13.26
CA GLY A 75 14.06 9.86 12.10
C GLY A 75 13.28 8.82 11.26
N LEU A 76 11.94 8.93 11.22
CA LEU A 76 11.03 7.99 10.58
C LEU A 76 10.12 8.70 9.58
N TRP A 77 9.92 8.08 8.42
CA TRP A 77 8.91 8.46 7.46
C TRP A 77 8.20 7.19 6.96
N MET A 78 6.87 7.25 6.81
CA MET A 78 6.07 6.12 6.32
C MET A 78 4.99 6.63 5.39
N LEU A 79 4.62 5.79 4.42
CA LEU A 79 3.43 5.95 3.61
C LEU A 79 2.72 4.60 3.50
N HIS A 80 1.42 4.61 3.67
CA HIS A 80 0.55 3.49 3.35
C HIS A 80 -0.54 3.95 2.40
N LEU A 81 -0.81 3.19 1.36
CA LEU A 81 -1.91 3.40 0.41
C LEU A 81 -2.62 2.09 0.15
N CYS A 82 -3.92 2.07 0.40
CA CYS A 82 -4.77 0.92 0.12
C CYS A 82 -6.03 1.36 -0.62
N ALA A 83 -6.34 0.73 -1.77
CA ALA A 83 -7.55 1.02 -2.54
C ALA A 83 -8.43 -0.23 -2.68
N PHE A 84 -9.68 -0.09 -2.22
CA PHE A 84 -10.70 -1.14 -2.21
C PHE A 84 -11.67 -0.93 -3.36
N PRO A 85 -11.92 -1.94 -4.21
CA PRO A 85 -12.98 -1.86 -5.21
C PRO A 85 -14.37 -1.84 -4.56
N ASN A 86 -15.38 -1.40 -5.33
CA ASN A 86 -16.78 -1.48 -4.90
C ASN A 86 -17.21 -2.93 -4.63
N LEU A 87 -18.24 -3.13 -3.82
CA LEU A 87 -18.71 -4.45 -3.43
C LEU A 87 -19.27 -5.28 -4.60
N SER A 88 -19.66 -4.64 -5.68
CA SER A 88 -20.05 -5.30 -6.93
C SER A 88 -18.84 -5.71 -7.80
N ASN A 89 -17.63 -5.33 -7.42
CA ASN A 89 -16.43 -5.52 -8.23
C ASN A 89 -15.50 -6.57 -7.58
N PRO A 90 -15.26 -7.73 -8.22
CA PRO A 90 -14.40 -8.79 -7.70
C PRO A 90 -12.90 -8.56 -7.89
N GLY A 91 -12.51 -7.40 -8.43
CA GLY A 91 -11.11 -7.04 -8.66
C GLY A 91 -10.28 -6.99 -7.38
N PRO A 92 -8.94 -6.98 -7.51
CA PRO A 92 -8.04 -7.03 -6.37
C PRO A 92 -8.04 -5.72 -5.57
N ILE A 93 -7.50 -5.77 -4.36
CA ILE A 93 -7.15 -4.60 -3.57
C ILE A 93 -5.75 -4.14 -4.00
N TYR A 94 -5.58 -2.85 -4.32
CA TYR A 94 -4.26 -2.23 -4.45
C TYR A 94 -3.70 -1.95 -3.06
N GLY A 95 -2.46 -2.37 -2.80
CA GLY A 95 -1.73 -2.06 -1.57
C GLY A 95 -0.31 -1.58 -1.87
N PHE A 96 0.11 -0.49 -1.23
CA PHE A 96 1.49 -0.03 -1.20
C PHE A 96 1.82 0.50 0.19
N ASP A 97 2.90 0.00 0.78
CA ASP A 97 3.37 0.38 2.12
C ASP A 97 4.90 0.54 2.08
N ILE A 98 5.41 1.66 2.59
CA ILE A 98 6.84 1.94 2.63
C ILE A 98 7.22 2.64 3.93
N ILE A 99 8.28 2.14 4.59
CA ILE A 99 8.75 2.61 5.87
C ILE A 99 10.25 2.87 5.78
N ALA A 100 10.68 4.08 6.16
CA ALA A 100 12.07 4.50 6.00
C ALA A 100 12.63 5.29 7.17
N GLY A 101 13.90 5.00 7.51
CA GLY A 101 14.79 5.97 8.15
C GLY A 101 15.55 6.78 7.12
N LYS A 102 16.39 7.71 7.57
CA LYS A 102 17.12 8.63 6.68
C LYS A 102 17.96 7.93 5.60
N LYS A 103 18.65 6.86 5.97
CA LYS A 103 19.65 6.21 5.11
C LYS A 103 19.13 5.01 4.34
N LYS A 104 17.93 4.54 4.64
CA LYS A 104 17.38 3.33 4.04
C LYS A 104 15.88 3.18 4.24
N VAL A 105 15.25 2.54 3.29
CA VAL A 105 13.91 1.95 3.46
C VAL A 105 14.05 0.66 4.24
N THR A 106 13.36 0.54 5.36
CA THR A 106 13.39 -0.67 6.20
C THR A 106 12.43 -1.74 5.69
N GLY A 107 11.37 -1.33 5.00
CA GLY A 107 10.42 -2.21 4.34
C GLY A 107 9.63 -1.47 3.27
N ALA A 108 9.45 -2.12 2.11
CA ALA A 108 8.55 -1.69 1.06
C ALA A 108 7.75 -2.89 0.58
N PHE A 109 6.43 -2.74 0.51
CA PHE A 109 5.49 -3.80 0.20
C PHE A 109 4.49 -3.31 -0.84
N HIS A 110 4.30 -4.07 -1.92
CA HIS A 110 3.36 -3.73 -2.97
C HIS A 110 2.67 -4.95 -3.54
N ASP A 111 1.35 -4.88 -3.67
CA ASP A 111 0.55 -5.99 -4.18
C ASP A 111 -0.78 -5.55 -4.80
N PHE A 112 -1.27 -6.38 -5.71
CA PHE A 112 -2.67 -6.43 -6.12
C PHE A 112 -3.29 -7.68 -5.50
N SER A 113 -3.80 -7.52 -4.29
CA SER A 113 -4.27 -8.62 -3.45
C SER A 113 -5.58 -9.20 -3.97
N PRO A 114 -5.62 -10.48 -4.38
CA PRO A 114 -6.81 -11.09 -4.95
C PRO A 114 -7.90 -11.25 -3.89
N LEU A 115 -9.16 -11.03 -4.27
CA LEU A 115 -10.32 -11.19 -3.38
C LEU A 115 -10.97 -12.57 -3.53
N LEU A 116 -11.70 -12.80 -4.60
CA LEU A 116 -12.48 -14.02 -4.80
C LEU A 116 -11.75 -15.03 -5.70
N LEU A 117 -11.09 -14.56 -6.73
CA LEU A 117 -10.44 -15.38 -7.74
C LEU A 117 -8.92 -15.26 -7.59
N LYS A 118 -8.26 -16.39 -7.34
CA LYS A 118 -6.79 -16.45 -7.32
C LYS A 118 -6.17 -16.08 -8.68
N ASP A 119 -6.90 -16.30 -9.76
CA ASP A 119 -6.49 -16.02 -11.14
C ASP A 119 -7.24 -14.78 -11.69
N ASN A 120 -7.40 -13.74 -10.86
CA ASN A 120 -7.98 -12.48 -11.34
C ASN A 120 -7.06 -11.84 -12.41
N PRO A 121 -7.62 -11.40 -13.58
CA PRO A 121 -6.82 -10.83 -14.67
C PRO A 121 -5.92 -9.67 -14.25
N LEU A 122 -6.41 -8.76 -13.41
CA LEU A 122 -5.64 -7.61 -12.96
C LEU A 122 -4.53 -8.00 -11.95
N THR A 123 -4.78 -9.00 -11.10
CA THR A 123 -3.74 -9.59 -10.25
C THR A 123 -2.67 -10.29 -11.11
N ASN A 124 -3.07 -11.03 -12.13
CA ASN A 124 -2.13 -11.68 -13.04
C ASN A 124 -1.31 -10.66 -13.83
N TRP A 125 -1.95 -9.59 -14.30
CA TRP A 125 -1.25 -8.47 -14.91
C TRP A 125 -0.17 -7.90 -13.98
N PHE A 126 -0.50 -7.65 -12.72
CA PHE A 126 0.45 -7.16 -11.71
C PHE A 126 1.65 -8.11 -11.57
N ILE A 127 1.39 -9.41 -11.40
CA ILE A 127 2.44 -10.43 -11.25
C ILE A 127 3.40 -10.42 -12.46
N GLU A 128 2.84 -10.37 -13.67
CA GLU A 128 3.65 -10.37 -14.90
C GLU A 128 4.46 -9.09 -15.07
N ASN A 129 3.89 -7.94 -14.70
CA ASN A 129 4.53 -6.64 -14.87
C ASN A 129 5.52 -6.29 -13.73
N THR A 130 5.52 -7.05 -12.64
CA THR A 130 6.47 -6.85 -11.53
C THR A 130 7.54 -7.93 -11.41
N LYS A 131 7.43 -9.02 -12.17
CA LYS A 131 8.37 -10.17 -12.10
C LYS A 131 9.83 -9.85 -12.45
N TRP A 132 10.07 -8.74 -13.16
CA TRP A 132 11.42 -8.26 -13.48
C TRP A 132 12.15 -7.70 -12.27
N PHE A 133 11.39 -7.25 -11.24
CA PHE A 133 11.96 -6.65 -10.05
C PHE A 133 12.35 -7.72 -9.04
N GLU A 134 13.64 -7.81 -8.75
CA GLU A 134 14.19 -8.65 -7.70
C GLU A 134 14.83 -7.76 -6.64
N PRO A 135 14.24 -7.64 -5.43
CA PRO A 135 14.81 -6.80 -4.38
C PRO A 135 16.16 -7.35 -3.91
N THR A 136 17.12 -6.46 -3.67
CA THR A 136 18.44 -6.81 -3.09
C THR A 136 18.29 -7.63 -1.81
N LYS A 137 17.27 -7.33 -1.02
CA LYS A 137 16.89 -8.10 0.17
C LYS A 137 15.39 -8.33 0.20
N ARG A 138 14.96 -9.54 -0.11
CA ARG A 138 13.55 -9.95 0.04
C ARG A 138 13.17 -10.08 1.51
N ARG A 139 11.97 -9.60 1.86
CA ARG A 139 11.36 -9.79 3.18
C ARG A 139 10.54 -11.08 3.16
N GLU A 140 10.69 -11.88 4.21
CA GLU A 140 9.79 -13.00 4.45
C GLU A 140 8.42 -12.51 4.91
N LEU A 141 7.37 -13.13 4.39
CA LEU A 141 6.00 -12.78 4.73
C LEU A 141 5.50 -13.70 5.85
N PRO A 142 4.87 -13.15 6.90
CA PRO A 142 4.26 -13.95 7.94
C PRO A 142 2.99 -14.67 7.45
N ASP A 143 2.55 -15.69 8.20
CA ASP A 143 1.42 -16.56 7.83
C ASP A 143 0.12 -15.79 7.53
N TRP A 144 -0.14 -14.70 8.25
CA TRP A 144 -1.33 -13.89 7.99
C TRP A 144 -1.27 -13.19 6.63
N ALA A 145 -0.08 -12.77 6.21
CA ALA A 145 0.16 -12.09 4.93
C ALA A 145 0.02 -13.08 3.75
N LEU A 146 0.53 -14.31 3.90
CA LEU A 146 0.41 -15.37 2.90
C LEU A 146 -1.05 -15.76 2.59
N LYS A 147 -2.00 -15.42 3.47
CA LYS A 147 -3.43 -15.70 3.29
C LYS A 147 -4.13 -14.72 2.35
N ILE A 148 -3.59 -13.50 2.21
CA ILE A 148 -4.28 -12.39 1.55
C ILE A 148 -3.51 -11.81 0.36
N PHE A 149 -2.19 -11.92 0.33
CA PHE A 149 -1.40 -11.37 -0.75
C PHE A 149 -1.25 -12.32 -1.94
N SER A 150 -1.00 -11.75 -3.11
CA SER A 150 -0.73 -12.50 -4.31
C SER A 150 0.63 -13.20 -4.25
N LYS A 151 0.86 -14.16 -5.15
CA LYS A 151 2.16 -14.84 -5.29
C LYS A 151 3.26 -13.91 -5.81
N GLY A 152 2.88 -12.80 -6.43
CA GLY A 152 3.79 -11.80 -6.98
C GLY A 152 4.04 -10.62 -6.05
N MET A 153 3.61 -10.69 -4.78
CA MET A 153 3.82 -9.59 -3.84
C MET A 153 5.29 -9.18 -3.79
N VAL A 154 5.54 -7.91 -4.04
CA VAL A 154 6.83 -7.28 -3.85
C VAL A 154 7.03 -7.00 -2.37
N ALA A 155 8.09 -7.55 -1.80
CA ALA A 155 8.43 -7.38 -0.39
C ALA A 155 9.94 -7.14 -0.27
N ALA A 156 10.34 -5.87 -0.28
CA ALA A 156 11.72 -5.43 -0.19
C ALA A 156 12.07 -4.95 1.22
N GLY A 157 13.30 -5.19 1.64
CA GLY A 157 13.81 -4.73 2.91
C GLY A 157 15.22 -4.19 2.83
N ASN A 158 15.54 -3.23 3.71
CA ASN A 158 16.87 -2.64 3.81
C ASN A 158 17.38 -2.00 2.50
N VAL A 159 16.47 -1.37 1.73
CA VAL A 159 16.81 -0.69 0.48
C VAL A 159 17.62 0.56 0.76
N GLN A 160 18.81 0.62 0.20
CA GLN A 160 19.77 1.74 0.33
C GLN A 160 20.19 2.28 -1.03
N ASP A 161 19.98 1.50 -2.07
CA ASP A 161 20.37 1.85 -3.42
C ASP A 161 19.35 2.81 -4.04
N GLU A 162 19.84 3.83 -4.76
CA GLU A 162 19.01 4.87 -5.37
C GLU A 162 18.17 4.33 -6.53
N GLU A 163 18.73 3.44 -7.33
CA GLU A 163 18.03 2.87 -8.47
C GLU A 163 16.96 1.88 -8.01
N GLU A 164 17.28 1.02 -7.02
CA GLU A 164 16.32 0.10 -6.42
C GLU A 164 15.12 0.85 -5.82
N LEU A 165 15.37 1.95 -5.10
CA LEU A 165 14.29 2.77 -4.55
C LEU A 165 13.48 3.48 -5.64
N ASN A 166 14.14 3.97 -6.69
CA ASN A 166 13.48 4.56 -7.83
C ASN A 166 12.56 3.56 -8.54
N ASP A 167 13.00 2.32 -8.69
CA ASP A 167 12.19 1.25 -9.29
C ASP A 167 10.97 0.91 -8.44
N ILE A 168 11.11 0.85 -7.12
CA ILE A 168 9.98 0.64 -6.19
C ILE A 168 8.96 1.79 -6.31
N CYS A 169 9.42 3.04 -6.29
CA CYS A 169 8.54 4.21 -6.39
C CYS A 169 7.83 4.25 -7.75
N LYS A 170 8.55 4.10 -8.85
CA LYS A 170 7.97 4.08 -10.20
C LYS A 170 6.99 2.94 -10.39
N MET A 171 7.31 1.76 -9.84
CA MET A 171 6.41 0.61 -9.87
C MET A 171 5.09 0.93 -9.16
N ALA A 172 5.14 1.50 -7.95
CA ALA A 172 3.94 1.88 -7.21
C ALA A 172 3.09 2.92 -7.96
N GLU A 173 3.73 3.95 -8.53
CA GLU A 173 3.08 5.01 -9.31
C GLU A 173 2.42 4.47 -10.58
N THR A 174 3.17 3.71 -11.38
CA THR A 174 2.67 3.13 -12.63
C THR A 174 1.54 2.15 -12.36
N ASN A 175 1.70 1.29 -11.36
CA ASN A 175 0.70 0.30 -11.01
C ASN A 175 -0.56 0.93 -10.40
N LEU A 176 -0.46 2.08 -9.70
CA LEU A 176 -1.65 2.80 -9.24
C LEU A 176 -2.46 3.35 -10.42
N TRP A 177 -1.78 3.92 -11.39
CA TRP A 177 -2.44 4.42 -12.60
C TRP A 177 -3.11 3.29 -13.38
N GLU A 178 -2.42 2.18 -13.60
CA GLU A 178 -2.96 0.99 -14.27
C GLU A 178 -4.13 0.37 -13.49
N TYR A 179 -4.00 0.26 -12.17
CA TYR A 179 -5.08 -0.22 -11.32
C TYR A 179 -6.36 0.60 -11.49
N ILE A 180 -6.25 1.93 -11.39
CA ILE A 180 -7.41 2.83 -11.51
C ILE A 180 -8.02 2.74 -12.92
N SER A 181 -7.19 2.62 -13.97
CA SER A 181 -7.68 2.55 -15.35
C SER A 181 -8.37 1.23 -15.69
N GLN A 182 -7.97 0.12 -15.06
CA GLN A 182 -8.45 -1.22 -15.41
C GLN A 182 -9.46 -1.80 -14.40
N ILE A 183 -9.54 -1.26 -13.18
CA ILE A 183 -10.41 -1.83 -12.15
C ILE A 183 -11.90 -1.79 -12.55
N GLY A 184 -12.29 -0.83 -13.38
CA GLY A 184 -13.65 -0.72 -13.92
C GLY A 184 -14.03 -1.82 -14.91
N ASP A 185 -13.03 -2.46 -15.54
CA ASP A 185 -13.24 -3.54 -16.52
C ASP A 185 -13.49 -4.90 -15.86
N GLN A 186 -13.32 -4.99 -14.54
CA GLN A 186 -13.58 -6.19 -13.73
C GLN A 186 -15.09 -6.40 -13.54
N HIS A 187 -15.81 -6.69 -14.63
CA HIS A 187 -17.28 -6.73 -14.65
C HIS A 187 -17.91 -7.80 -13.79
N ASN A 188 -18.68 -7.40 -12.88
CA ASN A 188 -20.00 -7.62 -12.30
C ASN A 188 -20.67 -8.99 -12.48
N THR A 189 -20.00 -10.07 -12.13
CA THR A 189 -20.69 -11.33 -11.89
C THR A 189 -20.60 -11.79 -10.44
N ALA A 190 -19.87 -11.06 -9.61
CA ALA A 190 -19.68 -11.42 -8.21
C ALA A 190 -20.86 -10.99 -7.34
N ASN A 191 -21.22 -11.83 -6.40
CA ASN A 191 -22.18 -11.50 -5.36
C ASN A 191 -21.55 -10.48 -4.39
N GLU A 192 -22.24 -9.38 -4.12
CA GLU A 192 -21.75 -8.31 -3.23
C GLU A 192 -21.39 -8.84 -1.82
N ASN A 193 -22.17 -9.79 -1.28
CA ASN A 193 -21.86 -10.38 0.01
C ASN A 193 -20.56 -11.18 0.00
N ASP A 194 -20.23 -11.83 -1.11
CA ASP A 194 -19.00 -12.59 -1.23
C ASP A 194 -17.79 -11.64 -1.36
N VAL A 195 -17.91 -10.55 -2.13
CA VAL A 195 -16.88 -9.50 -2.21
C VAL A 195 -16.68 -8.85 -0.84
N LYS A 196 -17.77 -8.52 -0.14
CA LYS A 196 -17.73 -7.99 1.22
C LYS A 196 -16.99 -8.92 2.18
N LYS A 197 -17.33 -10.21 2.19
CA LYS A 197 -16.63 -11.20 3.02
C LYS A 197 -15.13 -11.28 2.68
N ALA A 198 -14.77 -11.24 1.40
CA ALA A 198 -13.39 -11.29 0.97
C ALA A 198 -12.60 -10.03 1.38
N GLN A 199 -13.20 -8.84 1.25
CA GLN A 199 -12.59 -7.60 1.74
C GLN A 199 -12.45 -7.59 3.26
N ASN A 200 -13.45 -8.07 4.00
CA ASN A 200 -13.37 -8.21 5.45
C ASN A 200 -12.27 -9.21 5.85
N HIS A 201 -12.15 -10.35 5.16
CA HIS A 201 -11.07 -11.30 5.38
C HIS A 201 -9.68 -10.68 5.18
N TYR A 202 -9.52 -9.83 4.15
CA TYR A 202 -8.29 -9.06 3.95
C TYR A 202 -8.02 -8.13 5.14
N CYS A 203 -8.99 -7.31 5.54
CA CYS A 203 -8.86 -6.38 6.67
C CYS A 203 -8.56 -7.10 7.99
N GLU A 204 -9.25 -8.18 8.31
CA GLU A 204 -9.02 -9.00 9.51
C GLU A 204 -7.61 -9.60 9.57
N ASN A 205 -7.04 -9.98 8.42
CA ASN A 205 -5.65 -10.47 8.39
C ASN A 205 -4.65 -9.32 8.49
N GLN A 206 -4.89 -8.18 7.85
CA GLN A 206 -4.05 -6.98 8.00
C GLN A 206 -4.02 -6.48 9.46
N GLN A 207 -5.14 -6.53 10.18
CA GLN A 207 -5.19 -6.16 11.61
C GLN A 207 -4.35 -7.09 12.52
N LYS A 208 -3.92 -8.25 12.03
CA LYS A 208 -2.97 -9.13 12.75
C LYS A 208 -1.51 -8.67 12.65
N ASN A 209 -1.23 -7.65 11.84
CA ASN A 209 0.12 -7.10 11.70
C ASN A 209 0.56 -6.43 13.02
N PRO A 210 1.59 -6.96 13.71
CA PRO A 210 2.03 -6.41 14.99
C PRO A 210 2.89 -5.15 14.82
N HIS A 211 3.35 -4.84 13.61
CA HIS A 211 4.29 -3.74 13.38
C HIS A 211 3.58 -2.39 13.41
N THR A 212 2.40 -2.26 12.80
CA THR A 212 1.65 -1.00 12.79
C THR A 212 1.33 -0.49 14.20
N PRO A 213 0.70 -1.28 15.10
CA PRO A 213 0.46 -0.83 16.48
C PRO A 213 1.74 -0.43 17.22
N ARG A 214 2.83 -1.19 17.07
CA ARG A 214 4.12 -0.88 17.71
C ARG A 214 4.71 0.43 17.22
N THR A 215 4.62 0.70 15.92
CA THR A 215 5.08 1.96 15.35
C THR A 215 4.26 3.14 15.89
N MET A 216 2.92 3.02 15.90
CA MET A 216 2.03 4.05 16.45
C MET A 216 2.29 4.32 17.93
N GLN A 217 2.53 3.27 18.72
CA GLN A 217 2.93 3.39 20.11
C GLN A 217 4.26 4.14 20.27
N SER A 218 5.24 3.87 19.42
CA SER A 218 6.53 4.58 19.43
C SER A 218 6.41 6.05 19.08
N LEU A 219 5.35 6.42 18.35
CA LEU A 219 4.98 7.80 18.03
C LEU A 219 4.19 8.50 19.16
N GLY A 220 3.91 7.77 20.25
CA GLY A 220 3.25 8.31 21.44
C GLY A 220 1.72 8.35 21.37
N LEU A 221 1.10 7.56 20.49
CA LEU A 221 -0.36 7.45 20.46
C LEU A 221 -0.87 6.64 21.67
N PRO A 222 -2.01 7.03 22.26
CA PRO A 222 -2.72 6.23 23.24
C PRO A 222 -3.19 4.89 22.63
N GLU A 223 -3.27 3.85 23.44
CA GLU A 223 -3.68 2.50 23.00
C GLU A 223 -5.05 2.49 22.31
N GLU A 224 -6.01 3.27 22.83
CA GLU A 224 -7.33 3.43 22.23
C GLU A 224 -7.25 4.02 20.81
N ASP A 225 -6.43 5.05 20.60
CA ASP A 225 -6.22 5.68 19.29
C ASP A 225 -5.57 4.70 18.31
N ILE A 226 -4.60 3.92 18.79
CA ILE A 226 -3.94 2.88 17.98
C ILE A 226 -4.97 1.86 17.53
N ARG A 227 -5.81 1.37 18.45
CA ARG A 227 -6.86 0.40 18.12
C ARG A 227 -7.84 0.97 17.10
N LEU A 228 -8.37 2.16 17.34
CA LEU A 228 -9.30 2.83 16.42
C LEU A 228 -8.68 3.09 15.05
N PHE A 229 -7.45 3.55 14.99
CA PHE A 229 -6.77 3.77 13.72
C PHE A 229 -6.63 2.48 12.93
N CYS A 230 -6.14 1.42 13.55
CA CYS A 230 -5.91 0.15 12.88
C CYS A 230 -7.21 -0.54 12.43
N SER A 231 -8.29 -0.47 13.24
CA SER A 231 -9.55 -1.16 12.96
C SER A 231 -10.51 -0.35 12.09
N ASP A 232 -10.62 0.94 12.33
CA ASP A 232 -11.69 1.76 11.75
C ASP A 232 -11.20 2.66 10.60
N ASN A 233 -9.91 3.01 10.60
CA ASN A 233 -9.35 3.87 9.58
C ASN A 233 -8.46 3.15 8.58
N LEU A 234 -7.53 2.32 9.05
CA LEU A 234 -6.58 1.65 8.15
C LEU A 234 -7.24 0.47 7.43
N PHE A 235 -7.85 -0.43 8.17
CA PHE A 235 -8.48 -1.66 7.65
C PHE A 235 -9.89 -1.87 8.22
N PRO A 236 -10.86 -1.01 7.85
CA PRO A 236 -12.23 -1.10 8.37
C PRO A 236 -12.96 -2.35 7.89
N ILE A 237 -13.59 -3.05 8.83
CA ILE A 237 -14.57 -4.11 8.56
C ILE A 237 -15.89 -3.44 8.17
N ILE A 238 -16.54 -3.91 7.13
CA ILE A 238 -17.77 -3.33 6.55
C ILE A 238 -18.97 -4.27 6.64
#